data_956c3b24d579c3f99b417efbba66c086
#
_entry.id   956c3b24d579c3f99b417efbba66c086
#
_cell.length_a   1.000
_cell.length_b   1.000
_cell.length_c   1.000
_cell.angle_alpha   90.00
_cell.angle_beta   90.00
_cell.angle_gamma   90.00
#
_symmetry.space_group_name_H-M   'P 1'
#
loop_
_entity.id
_entity.type
_entity.pdbx_description
1 polymer ?
#
loop_
_entity_poly.entity_id
_entity_poly.type
_entity_poly.pdbx_seq_one_letter_code
_entity_poly.pdbx_strand_id
1 'polypeptide(L)'
;MCHLLHGNQMPSLFSKEINLRSFIRNGALTTAMIGLAPAQSQEGDDSFHLALLSDTHIPADKSNEYRGFRPWENLNRIIPDVIAAKPQAALINGDAARLTGEVEDYRELKQLLNPLAAECPIFIGMGNHDHRENFHKVIQPSKDNTAEIENKHVVVIEHPAVRIVQLDSLLYVDKVAGLLGKAQRTWLKTFLNQVDDRPVVFFVHHTLGDKDGDLLDADRMFQILKPHPKVKAIFYGHSHVYEYGFREGKHLINLPAVGYNFNDAQPVGWINARFKDSGVDLTLNAAGGNMADHGKTTSLKWA
;
A
#
# COMPACT_ATOMS: atom_id res chain seq x y z
N MET A 1 15.50 -31.86 8.85
CA MET A 1 16.50 -30.80 8.52
C MET A 1 15.73 -29.55 8.18
N CYS A 2 15.62 -28.66 9.16
CA CYS A 2 14.80 -27.45 9.06
C CYS A 2 15.66 -26.37 8.39
N HIS A 3 15.37 -26.00 7.13
CA HIS A 3 16.00 -24.85 6.51
C HIS A 3 15.33 -23.58 7.08
N LEU A 4 16.08 -22.88 7.91
CA LEU A 4 15.80 -21.53 8.36
C LEU A 4 15.62 -20.63 7.11
N LEU A 5 14.42 -20.15 6.91
CA LEU A 5 14.11 -19.11 5.93
C LEU A 5 14.87 -17.84 6.35
N HIS A 6 15.87 -17.48 5.58
CA HIS A 6 16.61 -16.23 5.72
C HIS A 6 15.67 -15.05 5.45
N GLY A 7 15.75 -14.04 6.33
CA GLY A 7 14.89 -12.87 6.28
C GLY A 7 14.97 -12.14 4.93
N ASN A 8 13.82 -12.09 4.31
CA ASN A 8 13.60 -11.47 3.02
C ASN A 8 13.53 -9.94 3.16
N GLN A 9 14.28 -9.17 2.36
CA GLN A 9 14.22 -7.71 2.27
C GLN A 9 13.32 -7.31 1.10
N MET A 10 12.45 -6.32 1.24
CA MET A 10 11.39 -5.98 0.28
C MET A 10 11.75 -4.80 -0.63
N PRO A 11 11.22 -4.72 -1.87
CA PRO A 11 11.42 -3.54 -2.70
C PRO A 11 10.76 -2.32 -2.04
N SER A 12 11.57 -1.40 -1.60
CA SER A 12 11.13 -0.18 -0.90
C SER A 12 12.11 0.96 -1.13
N LEU A 13 11.62 2.18 -1.00
CA LEU A 13 12.46 3.37 -1.01
C LEU A 13 13.00 3.61 0.41
N PHE A 14 14.33 3.54 0.59
CA PHE A 14 14.98 3.86 1.86
C PHE A 14 16.06 4.91 1.65
N SER A 15 16.18 5.86 2.56
CA SER A 15 17.29 6.82 2.61
C SER A 15 18.44 6.37 3.52
N LYS A 16 18.21 5.40 4.42
CA LYS A 16 19.21 4.77 5.30
C LYS A 16 19.06 3.25 5.22
N GLU A 17 20.21 2.53 5.36
CA GLU A 17 20.18 1.10 5.61
C GLU A 17 19.54 0.83 6.98
N ILE A 18 18.23 0.66 6.99
CA ILE A 18 17.51 0.19 8.18
C ILE A 18 17.58 -1.34 8.15
N ASN A 19 18.34 -1.91 9.06
CA ASN A 19 18.37 -3.35 9.25
C ASN A 19 16.98 -3.81 9.69
N LEU A 20 16.29 -4.61 8.87
CA LEU A 20 14.93 -5.10 9.12
C LEU A 20 14.80 -5.79 10.49
N ARG A 21 15.89 -6.36 11.03
CA ARG A 21 15.94 -6.90 12.39
C ARG A 21 15.78 -5.80 13.45
N SER A 22 16.16 -4.57 13.19
CA SER A 22 15.93 -3.45 14.11
C SER A 22 14.50 -2.91 14.01
N PHE A 23 13.87 -2.98 12.84
CA PHE A 23 12.49 -2.61 12.63
C PHE A 23 11.52 -3.51 13.42
N ILE A 24 11.77 -4.83 13.40
CA ILE A 24 11.02 -5.82 14.19
C ILE A 24 11.36 -5.74 15.69
N ARG A 25 12.58 -5.31 16.04
CA ARG A 25 13.09 -5.31 17.43
C ARG A 25 12.75 -4.07 18.24
N ASN A 26 12.43 -2.95 17.61
CA ASN A 26 12.00 -1.71 18.30
C ASN A 26 10.54 -1.79 18.78
N GLY A 27 9.81 -2.86 18.46
CA GLY A 27 8.52 -3.23 19.04
C GLY A 27 8.59 -4.20 20.24
N ALA A 28 9.78 -4.64 20.67
CA ALA A 28 9.91 -5.61 21.79
C ALA A 28 11.16 -5.35 22.64
N LEU A 29 10.92 -4.94 23.90
CA LEU A 29 11.71 -5.14 25.14
C LEU A 29 13.13 -4.54 25.23
N THR A 30 13.21 -3.45 25.98
CA THR A 30 14.32 -3.22 26.92
C THR A 30 13.96 -3.85 28.27
N THR A 31 14.51 -5.03 28.57
CA THR A 31 14.51 -5.57 29.93
C THR A 31 15.78 -5.14 30.62
N ALA A 32 15.71 -4.07 31.42
CA ALA A 32 16.69 -3.82 32.48
C ALA A 32 16.01 -4.20 33.78
N MET A 33 16.53 -5.23 34.45
CA MET A 33 16.13 -5.62 35.82
C MET A 33 16.67 -4.60 36.82
N ILE A 34 15.80 -3.84 37.48
CA ILE A 34 16.01 -3.32 38.85
C ILE A 34 14.62 -3.16 39.52
N GLY A 35 14.39 -3.87 40.61
CA GLY A 35 13.58 -3.50 41.77
C GLY A 35 12.06 -3.41 41.65
N LEU A 36 11.39 -4.46 42.11
CA LEU A 36 10.03 -4.57 42.65
C LEU A 36 9.17 -3.31 42.83
N ALA A 37 8.29 -3.07 41.85
CA ALA A 37 6.94 -2.56 42.00
C ALA A 37 6.06 -3.26 40.94
N PRO A 38 4.77 -3.56 41.17
CA PRO A 38 3.95 -4.19 40.13
C PRO A 38 3.78 -3.18 39.01
N ALA A 39 4.54 -3.36 37.93
CA ALA A 39 4.37 -2.63 36.71
C ALA A 39 3.02 -3.03 36.12
N GLN A 40 2.08 -2.06 36.05
CA GLN A 40 0.99 -2.15 35.11
C GLN A 40 1.65 -2.40 33.73
N SER A 41 1.39 -3.55 33.16
CA SER A 41 1.74 -3.85 31.78
C SER A 41 1.05 -2.78 30.92
N GLN A 42 1.79 -1.81 30.39
CA GLN A 42 1.38 -1.12 29.18
C GLN A 42 1.31 -2.23 28.13
N GLU A 43 0.09 -2.62 27.77
CA GLU A 43 -0.15 -3.36 26.54
C GLU A 43 0.50 -2.52 25.43
N GLY A 44 1.62 -2.98 24.91
CA GLY A 44 2.25 -2.37 23.75
C GLY A 44 1.20 -2.36 22.62
N ASP A 45 0.98 -1.23 21.99
CA ASP A 45 0.12 -1.13 20.80
C ASP A 45 0.75 -1.99 19.69
N ASP A 46 0.35 -3.27 19.61
CA ASP A 46 0.82 -4.24 18.60
C ASP A 46 0.26 -3.92 17.21
N SER A 47 -0.38 -2.75 17.03
CA SER A 47 -0.92 -2.34 15.74
C SER A 47 0.19 -1.97 14.73
N PHE A 48 -0.08 -2.23 13.47
CA PHE A 48 0.75 -1.78 12.35
C PHE A 48 0.21 -0.48 11.78
N HIS A 49 0.93 0.60 12.01
CA HIS A 49 0.54 1.94 11.56
C HIS A 49 1.10 2.25 10.17
N LEU A 50 0.24 2.40 9.18
CA LEU A 50 0.57 2.70 7.79
C LEU A 50 -0.04 4.01 7.30
N ALA A 51 0.72 4.76 6.50
CA ALA A 51 0.16 5.79 5.63
C ALA A 51 -0.18 5.15 4.27
N LEU A 52 -1.46 5.18 3.86
CA LEU A 52 -1.92 4.64 2.59
C LEU A 52 -2.20 5.77 1.62
N LEU A 53 -1.48 5.78 0.51
CA LEU A 53 -1.63 6.69 -0.61
C LEU A 53 -2.00 5.89 -1.86
N SER A 54 -2.70 6.51 -2.81
CA SER A 54 -3.02 5.92 -4.11
C SER A 54 -3.06 7.00 -5.17
N ASP A 55 -2.81 6.62 -6.42
CA ASP A 55 -3.07 7.50 -7.56
C ASP A 55 -2.39 8.88 -7.40
N THR A 56 -1.09 8.87 -7.14
CA THR A 56 -0.33 10.11 -6.92
C THR A 56 -0.06 10.87 -8.21
N HIS A 57 0.03 10.17 -9.34
CA HIS A 57 0.19 10.72 -10.70
C HIS A 57 1.26 11.80 -10.84
N ILE A 58 2.44 11.58 -10.26
CA ILE A 58 3.50 12.58 -10.25
C ILE A 58 4.08 12.77 -11.65
N PRO A 59 4.04 14.00 -12.20
CA PRO A 59 4.65 14.35 -13.46
C PRO A 59 6.08 14.87 -13.28
N ALA A 60 6.90 14.76 -14.33
CA ALA A 60 8.18 15.45 -14.42
C ALA A 60 8.02 16.97 -14.45
N ASP A 61 6.99 17.45 -15.15
CA ASP A 61 6.63 18.88 -15.16
C ASP A 61 5.75 19.21 -13.95
N LYS A 62 6.34 19.87 -12.95
CA LYS A 62 5.68 20.29 -11.70
C LYS A 62 4.48 21.20 -11.91
N SER A 63 4.42 21.91 -13.04
CA SER A 63 3.30 22.79 -13.40
C SER A 63 2.10 22.05 -13.99
N ASN A 64 2.25 20.74 -14.27
CA ASN A 64 1.18 19.93 -14.84
C ASN A 64 -0.07 19.98 -13.98
N GLU A 65 -1.18 20.36 -14.58
CA GLU A 65 -2.49 20.52 -13.94
C GLU A 65 -3.53 19.67 -14.65
N TYR A 66 -4.40 19.03 -13.86
CA TYR A 66 -5.56 18.32 -14.37
C TYR A 66 -6.76 18.54 -13.45
N ARG A 67 -7.90 18.96 -13.99
CA ARG A 67 -9.15 19.23 -13.25
C ARG A 67 -8.99 20.23 -12.09
N GLY A 68 -8.09 21.21 -12.22
CA GLY A 68 -7.80 22.17 -11.16
C GLY A 68 -6.88 21.67 -10.04
N PHE A 69 -6.33 20.46 -10.19
CA PHE A 69 -5.33 19.90 -9.26
C PHE A 69 -3.96 19.83 -9.91
N ARG A 70 -2.93 20.06 -9.10
CA ARG A 70 -1.53 19.83 -9.44
C ARG A 70 -1.00 18.68 -8.60
N PRO A 71 -0.87 17.47 -9.16
CA PRO A 71 -0.48 16.27 -8.41
C PRO A 71 0.82 16.44 -7.64
N TRP A 72 1.80 17.11 -8.24
CA TRP A 72 3.07 17.41 -7.58
C TRP A 72 2.87 18.26 -6.31
N GLU A 73 2.08 19.34 -6.40
CA GLU A 73 1.81 20.23 -5.25
C GLU A 73 0.98 19.49 -4.17
N ASN A 74 0.04 18.65 -4.57
CA ASN A 74 -0.76 17.86 -3.65
C ASN A 74 0.11 16.93 -2.81
N LEU A 75 0.97 16.13 -3.45
CA LEU A 75 1.86 15.23 -2.71
C LEU A 75 2.86 16.00 -1.85
N ASN A 76 3.44 17.09 -2.37
CA ASN A 76 4.36 17.94 -1.61
C ASN A 76 3.72 18.50 -0.33
N ARG A 77 2.43 18.84 -0.38
CA ARG A 77 1.66 19.31 0.79
C ARG A 77 1.30 18.18 1.76
N ILE A 78 1.03 16.98 1.26
CA ILE A 78 0.64 15.81 2.07
C ILE A 78 1.83 15.22 2.84
N ILE A 79 3.02 15.20 2.27
CA ILE A 79 4.20 14.56 2.90
C ILE A 79 4.48 15.04 4.33
N PRO A 80 4.46 16.35 4.66
CA PRO A 80 4.63 16.81 6.05
C PRO A 80 3.57 16.24 7.00
N ASP A 81 2.31 16.13 6.58
CA ASP A 81 1.23 15.59 7.40
C ASP A 81 1.41 14.08 7.64
N VAL A 82 1.85 13.35 6.62
CA VAL A 82 2.20 11.93 6.74
C VAL A 82 3.35 11.75 7.74
N ILE A 83 4.40 12.55 7.65
CA ILE A 83 5.54 12.52 8.59
C ILE A 83 5.07 12.83 10.02
N ALA A 84 4.21 13.84 10.18
CA ALA A 84 3.66 14.22 11.50
C ALA A 84 2.81 13.09 12.14
N ALA A 85 2.15 12.26 11.33
CA ALA A 85 1.43 11.08 11.80
C ALA A 85 2.33 9.95 12.29
N LYS A 86 3.64 9.98 11.99
CA LYS A 86 4.67 8.99 12.41
C LYS A 86 4.28 7.55 12.04
N PRO A 87 3.98 7.23 10.78
CA PRO A 87 3.68 5.87 10.39
C PRO A 87 4.94 4.99 10.50
N GLN A 88 4.72 3.70 10.74
CA GLN A 88 5.80 2.70 10.71
C GLN A 88 6.25 2.41 9.26
N ALA A 89 5.35 2.60 8.30
CA ALA A 89 5.66 2.56 6.87
C ALA A 89 4.61 3.36 6.07
N ALA A 90 4.92 3.66 4.80
CA ALA A 90 3.97 4.20 3.83
C ALA A 90 3.80 3.23 2.66
N LEU A 91 2.61 3.23 2.05
CA LEU A 91 2.29 2.41 0.90
C LEU A 91 1.59 3.28 -0.17
N ILE A 92 2.09 3.24 -1.40
CA ILE A 92 1.46 3.85 -2.58
C ILE A 92 0.86 2.73 -3.42
N ASN A 93 -0.47 2.75 -3.65
CA ASN A 93 -1.20 1.67 -4.30
C ASN A 93 -1.28 1.80 -5.82
N GLY A 94 -0.18 2.18 -6.48
CA GLY A 94 -0.10 2.32 -7.94
C GLY A 94 -0.49 3.71 -8.45
N ASP A 95 -0.38 3.86 -9.77
CA ASP A 95 -0.43 5.13 -10.49
C ASP A 95 0.45 6.19 -9.81
N ALA A 96 1.68 5.76 -9.53
CA ALA A 96 2.68 6.57 -8.87
C ALA A 96 3.18 7.69 -9.81
N ALA A 97 3.39 7.37 -11.10
CA ALA A 97 3.80 8.29 -12.14
C ALA A 97 2.61 8.78 -12.99
N ARG A 98 2.86 9.83 -13.79
CA ARG A 98 1.87 10.41 -14.69
C ARG A 98 1.83 9.66 -16.03
N LEU A 99 0.64 9.34 -16.55
CA LEU A 99 0.33 8.78 -17.88
C LEU A 99 1.14 7.52 -18.26
N THR A 100 2.39 7.65 -18.69
CA THR A 100 3.19 6.56 -19.27
C THR A 100 4.37 6.13 -18.41
N GLY A 101 4.52 6.72 -17.20
CA GLY A 101 5.57 6.35 -16.28
C GLY A 101 6.98 6.59 -16.82
N GLU A 102 7.25 7.83 -17.20
CA GLU A 102 8.57 8.22 -17.67
C GLU A 102 9.61 8.22 -16.55
N VAL A 103 10.87 8.03 -16.88
CA VAL A 103 11.97 7.99 -15.89
C VAL A 103 12.00 9.26 -15.05
N GLU A 104 11.73 10.41 -15.67
CA GLU A 104 11.75 11.70 -15.01
C GLU A 104 10.58 11.87 -14.02
N ASP A 105 9.41 11.27 -14.30
CA ASP A 105 8.29 11.25 -13.35
C ASP A 105 8.70 10.54 -12.05
N TYR A 106 9.36 9.38 -12.16
CA TYR A 106 9.86 8.66 -10.99
C TYR A 106 11.01 9.36 -10.27
N ARG A 107 11.83 10.16 -10.97
CA ARG A 107 12.85 11.00 -10.31
C ARG A 107 12.21 12.09 -9.46
N GLU A 108 11.17 12.75 -9.98
CA GLU A 108 10.40 13.73 -9.21
C GLU A 108 9.66 13.08 -8.04
N LEU A 109 9.00 11.94 -8.27
CA LEU A 109 8.36 11.17 -7.20
C LEU A 109 9.36 10.84 -6.08
N LYS A 110 10.52 10.28 -6.43
CA LYS A 110 11.57 9.95 -5.46
C LYS A 110 12.03 11.16 -4.68
N GLN A 111 12.18 12.31 -5.35
CA GLN A 111 12.61 13.55 -4.72
C GLN A 111 11.57 14.03 -3.69
N LEU A 112 10.26 14.00 -4.05
CA LEU A 112 9.16 14.32 -3.14
C LEU A 112 9.09 13.38 -1.93
N LEU A 113 9.35 12.09 -2.14
CA LEU A 113 9.28 11.06 -1.09
C LEU A 113 10.52 11.02 -0.19
N ASN A 114 11.65 11.61 -0.57
CA ASN A 114 12.90 11.56 0.21
C ASN A 114 12.73 11.99 1.69
N PRO A 115 11.99 13.06 2.05
CA PRO A 115 11.78 13.41 3.45
C PRO A 115 11.07 12.30 4.24
N LEU A 116 10.03 11.69 3.66
CA LEU A 116 9.30 10.59 4.29
C LEU A 116 10.16 9.31 4.35
N ALA A 117 10.94 9.03 3.30
CA ALA A 117 11.86 7.89 3.26
C ALA A 117 12.99 7.99 4.30
N ALA A 118 13.27 9.18 4.84
CA ALA A 118 14.18 9.36 5.96
C ALA A 118 13.59 8.90 7.30
N GLU A 119 12.26 8.85 7.41
CA GLU A 119 11.52 8.50 8.63
C GLU A 119 11.04 7.05 8.62
N CYS A 120 10.52 6.55 7.49
CA CYS A 120 9.99 5.20 7.40
C CYS A 120 10.14 4.59 5.99
N PRO A 121 10.07 3.25 5.84
CA PRO A 121 10.05 2.59 4.55
C PRO A 121 8.80 2.97 3.74
N ILE A 122 8.97 3.08 2.41
CA ILE A 122 7.89 3.37 1.47
C ILE A 122 7.80 2.23 0.45
N PHE A 123 6.63 1.59 0.37
CA PHE A 123 6.32 0.54 -0.59
C PHE A 123 5.46 1.11 -1.72
N ILE A 124 5.80 0.82 -2.98
CA ILE A 124 5.14 1.40 -4.14
C ILE A 124 4.70 0.26 -5.06
N GLY A 125 3.40 0.16 -5.32
CA GLY A 125 2.82 -0.78 -6.29
C GLY A 125 2.69 -0.19 -7.67
N MET A 126 2.21 -1.02 -8.62
CA MET A 126 2.05 -0.65 -10.02
C MET A 126 0.58 -0.44 -10.38
N GLY A 127 0.26 0.71 -10.95
CA GLY A 127 -1.00 1.01 -11.62
C GLY A 127 -0.85 1.02 -13.14
N ASN A 128 -1.91 1.40 -13.87
CA ASN A 128 -1.88 1.40 -15.33
C ASN A 128 -1.03 2.51 -15.94
N HIS A 129 -0.76 3.58 -15.19
CA HIS A 129 0.13 4.66 -15.61
C HIS A 129 1.59 4.44 -15.23
N ASP A 130 1.92 3.30 -14.59
CA ASP A 130 3.28 2.98 -14.22
C ASP A 130 4.00 2.16 -15.31
N HIS A 131 5.32 2.29 -15.37
CA HIS A 131 6.19 1.56 -16.27
C HIS A 131 7.26 0.81 -15.46
N ARG A 132 7.14 -0.54 -15.34
CA ARG A 132 8.01 -1.36 -14.47
C ARG A 132 9.49 -1.12 -14.67
N GLU A 133 9.97 -1.13 -15.92
CA GLU A 133 11.39 -0.96 -16.20
C GLU A 133 11.89 0.45 -15.84
N ASN A 134 11.10 1.50 -16.17
CA ASN A 134 11.47 2.88 -15.83
C ASN A 134 11.44 3.11 -14.32
N PHE A 135 10.45 2.55 -13.61
CA PHE A 135 10.39 2.54 -12.16
C PHE A 135 11.66 1.94 -11.56
N HIS A 136 12.06 0.73 -12.00
CA HIS A 136 13.25 0.04 -11.47
C HIS A 136 14.58 0.71 -11.83
N LYS A 137 14.64 1.57 -12.86
CA LYS A 137 15.83 2.40 -13.13
C LYS A 137 16.07 3.46 -12.06
N VAL A 138 15.00 3.94 -11.40
CA VAL A 138 15.06 5.03 -10.43
C VAL A 138 14.91 4.55 -8.99
N ILE A 139 13.96 3.64 -8.76
CA ILE A 139 13.63 3.06 -7.46
C ILE A 139 14.01 1.58 -7.52
N GLN A 140 15.21 1.28 -7.03
CA GLN A 140 15.70 -0.08 -7.06
C GLN A 140 15.07 -0.89 -5.94
N PRO A 141 14.48 -2.06 -6.24
CA PRO A 141 14.06 -2.98 -5.20
C PRO A 141 15.28 -3.47 -4.42
N SER A 142 15.13 -3.65 -3.13
CA SER A 142 16.12 -4.36 -2.33
C SER A 142 16.23 -5.80 -2.86
N LYS A 143 17.45 -6.31 -3.00
CA LYS A 143 17.74 -7.60 -3.66
C LYS A 143 17.12 -8.83 -3.00
N ASP A 144 16.56 -8.70 -1.80
CA ASP A 144 16.19 -9.84 -0.96
C ASP A 144 14.68 -10.10 -0.84
N ASN A 145 13.78 -9.44 -1.59
CA ASN A 145 12.33 -9.46 -1.31
C ASN A 145 11.36 -9.40 -2.47
N THR A 146 11.77 -9.73 -3.65
CA THR A 146 10.82 -9.93 -4.72
C THR A 146 10.31 -11.36 -4.70
N ALA A 147 8.98 -11.56 -4.56
CA ALA A 147 8.40 -12.79 -5.08
C ALA A 147 8.79 -12.87 -6.56
N GLU A 148 9.61 -13.84 -6.93
CA GLU A 148 10.05 -14.02 -8.31
C GLU A 148 8.86 -14.46 -9.17
N ILE A 149 8.05 -13.50 -9.59
CA ILE A 149 6.97 -13.70 -10.54
C ILE A 149 7.38 -12.96 -11.80
N GLU A 150 7.53 -13.73 -12.87
CA GLU A 150 7.95 -13.18 -14.16
C GLU A 150 7.12 -11.95 -14.57
N ASN A 151 7.79 -10.84 -14.82
CA ASN A 151 7.21 -9.56 -15.25
C ASN A 151 6.18 -8.96 -14.29
N LYS A 152 6.25 -9.27 -12.99
CA LYS A 152 5.37 -8.71 -11.96
C LYS A 152 6.16 -8.10 -10.81
N HIS A 153 5.63 -7.01 -10.26
CA HIS A 153 6.15 -6.31 -9.09
C HIS A 153 5.24 -6.55 -7.89
N VAL A 154 5.48 -7.62 -7.14
CA VAL A 154 4.68 -7.99 -5.96
C VAL A 154 5.46 -7.69 -4.69
N VAL A 155 4.82 -7.01 -3.74
CA VAL A 155 5.40 -6.67 -2.43
C VAL A 155 4.67 -7.45 -1.33
N VAL A 156 5.42 -8.04 -0.40
CA VAL A 156 4.88 -8.69 0.80
C VAL A 156 5.48 -8.03 2.04
N ILE A 157 4.64 -7.52 2.92
CA ILE A 157 5.04 -6.88 4.18
C ILE A 157 4.58 -7.77 5.34
N GLU A 158 5.54 -8.23 6.14
CA GLU A 158 5.29 -9.08 7.30
C GLU A 158 5.28 -8.23 8.58
N HIS A 159 4.16 -8.23 9.29
CA HIS A 159 4.04 -7.65 10.63
C HIS A 159 3.30 -8.63 11.54
N PRO A 160 3.57 -8.68 12.87
CA PRO A 160 2.87 -9.57 13.78
C PRO A 160 1.34 -9.49 13.72
N ALA A 161 0.77 -8.29 13.60
CA ALA A 161 -0.68 -8.07 13.54
C ALA A 161 -1.30 -8.43 12.19
N VAL A 162 -0.57 -8.31 11.07
CA VAL A 162 -1.13 -8.42 9.72
C VAL A 162 -0.04 -8.72 8.70
N ARG A 163 -0.38 -9.48 7.67
CA ARG A 163 0.42 -9.62 6.45
C ARG A 163 -0.21 -8.80 5.34
N ILE A 164 0.56 -7.92 4.73
CA ILE A 164 0.11 -7.09 3.62
C ILE A 164 0.76 -7.58 2.34
N VAL A 165 -0.04 -7.74 1.30
CA VAL A 165 0.40 -8.19 -0.02
C VAL A 165 -0.08 -7.19 -1.06
N GLN A 166 0.86 -6.51 -1.71
CA GLN A 166 0.57 -5.60 -2.81
C GLN A 166 0.78 -6.34 -4.13
N LEU A 167 -0.32 -6.56 -4.86
CA LEU A 167 -0.36 -7.26 -6.13
C LEU A 167 -0.13 -6.31 -7.30
N ASP A 168 0.50 -6.78 -8.34
CA ASP A 168 0.73 -6.04 -9.57
C ASP A 168 -0.36 -6.37 -10.61
N SER A 169 -1.27 -5.41 -10.82
CA SER A 169 -2.35 -5.51 -11.81
C SER A 169 -2.09 -4.75 -13.12
N LEU A 170 -0.92 -4.14 -13.28
CA LEU A 170 -0.53 -3.49 -14.53
C LEU A 170 -0.53 -4.51 -15.68
N LEU A 171 -1.39 -4.30 -16.70
CA LEU A 171 -1.45 -5.12 -17.90
C LEU A 171 -0.45 -4.61 -18.96
N TYR A 172 -0.67 -3.40 -19.43
CA TYR A 172 0.25 -2.63 -20.29
C TYR A 172 0.21 -1.18 -19.84
N VAL A 173 1.31 -0.46 -20.06
CA VAL A 173 1.41 0.97 -19.75
C VAL A 173 0.31 1.73 -20.49
N ASP A 174 -0.36 2.65 -19.78
CA ASP A 174 -1.46 3.50 -20.27
C ASP A 174 -2.68 2.69 -20.80
N LYS A 175 -2.79 1.42 -20.44
CA LYS A 175 -3.99 0.61 -20.70
C LYS A 175 -4.86 0.59 -19.45
N VAL A 176 -6.06 1.19 -19.55
CA VAL A 176 -6.95 1.41 -18.42
C VAL A 176 -7.29 0.10 -17.67
N ALA A 177 -7.49 -1.03 -18.39
CA ALA A 177 -7.81 -2.32 -17.79
C ALA A 177 -6.61 -2.97 -17.09
N GLY A 178 -6.86 -3.64 -15.97
CA GLY A 178 -5.87 -4.39 -15.20
C GLY A 178 -5.93 -5.90 -15.39
N LEU A 179 -4.81 -6.58 -15.11
CA LEU A 179 -4.74 -8.05 -15.14
C LEU A 179 -3.67 -8.56 -14.17
N LEU A 180 -4.04 -9.43 -13.23
CA LEU A 180 -3.07 -10.19 -12.43
C LEU A 180 -2.29 -11.19 -13.31
N GLY A 181 -2.98 -11.85 -14.21
CA GLY A 181 -2.41 -12.87 -15.07
C GLY A 181 -2.26 -14.24 -14.40
N LYS A 182 -2.02 -15.28 -15.21
CA LYS A 182 -1.96 -16.67 -14.72
C LYS A 182 -0.81 -16.90 -13.72
N ALA A 183 0.37 -16.38 -14.02
CA ALA A 183 1.55 -16.59 -13.19
C ALA A 183 1.34 -16.07 -11.76
N GLN A 184 0.89 -14.80 -11.62
CA GLN A 184 0.63 -14.21 -10.32
C GLN A 184 -0.53 -14.88 -9.57
N ARG A 185 -1.61 -15.29 -10.27
CA ARG A 185 -2.69 -16.05 -9.65
C ARG A 185 -2.25 -17.44 -9.16
N THR A 186 -1.35 -18.11 -9.89
CA THR A 186 -0.77 -19.39 -9.43
C THR A 186 0.09 -19.18 -8.20
N TRP A 187 0.95 -18.15 -8.21
CA TRP A 187 1.72 -17.77 -7.04
C TRP A 187 0.82 -17.45 -5.84
N LEU A 188 -0.23 -16.63 -6.04
CA LEU A 188 -1.17 -16.23 -4.99
C LEU A 188 -1.82 -17.46 -4.31
N LYS A 189 -2.26 -18.45 -5.10
CA LYS A 189 -2.82 -19.70 -4.58
C LYS A 189 -1.80 -20.46 -3.73
N THR A 190 -0.57 -20.60 -4.22
CA THR A 190 0.51 -21.28 -3.48
C THR A 190 0.86 -20.54 -2.20
N PHE A 191 1.01 -19.23 -2.28
CA PHE A 191 1.32 -18.35 -1.16
C PHE A 191 0.29 -18.49 -0.03
N LEU A 192 -1.00 -18.38 -0.33
CA LEU A 192 -2.08 -18.50 0.66
C LEU A 192 -2.14 -19.88 1.33
N ASN A 193 -1.74 -20.94 0.64
CA ASN A 193 -1.66 -22.29 1.23
C ASN A 193 -0.44 -22.48 2.15
N GLN A 194 0.60 -21.69 2.00
CA GLN A 194 1.87 -21.85 2.73
C GLN A 194 2.01 -20.93 3.96
N VAL A 195 1.35 -19.76 3.93
CA VAL A 195 1.45 -18.80 5.04
C VAL A 195 0.55 -19.18 6.21
N ASP A 196 0.93 -18.75 7.40
CA ASP A 196 0.16 -18.94 8.66
C ASP A 196 -1.20 -18.24 8.62
N ASP A 197 -1.97 -18.33 9.70
CA ASP A 197 -3.35 -17.85 9.78
C ASP A 197 -3.48 -16.37 10.22
N ARG A 198 -2.37 -15.62 10.31
CA ARG A 198 -2.45 -14.17 10.53
C ARG A 198 -3.35 -13.51 9.48
N PRO A 199 -4.05 -12.44 9.84
CA PRO A 199 -4.81 -11.66 8.89
C PRO A 199 -3.97 -11.28 7.66
N VAL A 200 -4.51 -11.52 6.46
CA VAL A 200 -3.90 -11.13 5.19
C VAL A 200 -4.76 -10.04 4.57
N VAL A 201 -4.12 -8.94 4.19
CA VAL A 201 -4.74 -7.82 3.50
C VAL A 201 -4.06 -7.62 2.16
N PHE A 202 -4.86 -7.55 1.09
CA PHE A 202 -4.37 -7.32 -0.25
C PHE A 202 -4.50 -5.86 -0.64
N PHE A 203 -3.52 -5.40 -1.42
CA PHE A 203 -3.58 -4.16 -2.19
C PHE A 203 -3.47 -4.52 -3.66
N VAL A 204 -4.32 -3.96 -4.48
CA VAL A 204 -4.30 -4.08 -5.94
C VAL A 204 -4.76 -2.75 -6.52
N HIS A 205 -4.12 -2.26 -7.58
CA HIS A 205 -4.44 -0.91 -8.03
C HIS A 205 -5.84 -0.82 -8.64
N HIS A 206 -6.16 -1.69 -9.60
CA HIS A 206 -7.38 -1.58 -10.40
C HIS A 206 -8.67 -1.87 -9.60
N THR A 207 -9.73 -1.17 -9.96
CA THR A 207 -11.10 -1.37 -9.44
C THR A 207 -11.56 -2.82 -9.61
N LEU A 208 -12.34 -3.32 -8.64
CA LEU A 208 -12.75 -4.73 -8.54
C LEU A 208 -14.18 -4.98 -9.07
N GLY A 209 -14.57 -4.24 -10.10
CA GLY A 209 -15.87 -4.36 -10.76
C GLY A 209 -15.86 -5.29 -11.99
N ASP A 210 -16.75 -5.00 -12.93
CA ASP A 210 -16.94 -5.73 -14.20
C ASP A 210 -16.91 -4.83 -15.44
N LYS A 211 -16.46 -3.56 -15.29
CA LYS A 211 -16.29 -2.62 -16.40
C LYS A 211 -15.02 -2.96 -17.19
N ASP A 212 -14.98 -2.55 -18.46
CA ASP A 212 -13.84 -2.78 -19.35
C ASP A 212 -12.50 -2.20 -18.83
N GLY A 213 -12.55 -1.20 -17.96
CA GLY A 213 -11.39 -0.58 -17.35
C GLY A 213 -10.96 -1.19 -16.00
N ASP A 214 -11.73 -2.13 -15.45
CA ASP A 214 -11.48 -2.73 -14.15
C ASP A 214 -10.46 -3.88 -14.22
N LEU A 215 -10.24 -4.57 -13.10
CA LEU A 215 -9.41 -5.77 -13.03
C LEU A 215 -10.08 -6.95 -13.75
N LEU A 216 -9.65 -7.26 -14.98
CA LEU A 216 -10.30 -8.25 -15.87
C LEU A 216 -10.37 -9.67 -15.29
N ASP A 217 -9.51 -10.01 -14.35
CA ASP A 217 -9.53 -11.32 -13.69
C ASP A 217 -9.89 -11.25 -12.20
N ALA A 218 -10.66 -10.22 -11.80
CA ALA A 218 -11.13 -10.04 -10.43
C ALA A 218 -11.89 -11.28 -9.92
N ASP A 219 -12.81 -11.83 -10.67
CA ASP A 219 -13.56 -13.02 -10.28
C ASP A 219 -12.67 -14.23 -10.03
N ARG A 220 -11.64 -14.42 -10.86
CA ARG A 220 -10.64 -15.49 -10.67
C ARG A 220 -9.79 -15.25 -9.43
N MET A 221 -9.47 -13.99 -9.12
CA MET A 221 -8.83 -13.63 -7.85
C MET A 221 -9.74 -14.00 -6.67
N PHE A 222 -11.00 -13.59 -6.67
CA PHE A 222 -11.96 -13.92 -5.61
C PHE A 222 -12.15 -15.42 -5.43
N GLN A 223 -12.18 -16.21 -6.50
CA GLN A 223 -12.22 -17.68 -6.42
C GLN A 223 -11.02 -18.26 -5.65
N ILE A 224 -9.85 -17.66 -5.79
CA ILE A 224 -8.65 -18.05 -5.04
C ILE A 224 -8.76 -17.60 -3.57
N LEU A 225 -9.25 -16.38 -3.31
CA LEU A 225 -9.31 -15.81 -1.97
C LEU A 225 -10.43 -16.42 -1.10
N LYS A 226 -11.53 -16.87 -1.72
CA LYS A 226 -12.75 -17.36 -1.04
C LYS A 226 -12.47 -18.46 0.01
N PRO A 227 -11.67 -19.51 -0.26
CA PRO A 227 -11.43 -20.58 0.71
C PRO A 227 -10.49 -20.19 1.86
N HIS A 228 -9.98 -18.96 1.89
CA HIS A 228 -9.01 -18.52 2.88
C HIS A 228 -9.61 -17.47 3.84
N PRO A 229 -10.14 -17.87 5.02
CA PRO A 229 -10.74 -16.95 5.99
C PRO A 229 -9.73 -15.96 6.58
N LYS A 230 -8.43 -16.24 6.51
CA LYS A 230 -7.35 -15.31 6.89
C LYS A 230 -7.28 -14.07 6.01
N VAL A 231 -7.81 -14.10 4.78
CA VAL A 231 -7.92 -12.92 3.91
C VAL A 231 -9.08 -12.07 4.41
N LYS A 232 -8.79 -10.85 4.87
CA LYS A 232 -9.75 -9.98 5.56
C LYS A 232 -10.21 -8.80 4.72
N ALA A 233 -9.31 -8.19 3.96
CA ALA A 233 -9.62 -6.99 3.20
C ALA A 233 -8.82 -6.91 1.89
N ILE A 234 -9.37 -6.15 0.93
CA ILE A 234 -8.73 -5.78 -0.32
C ILE A 234 -8.87 -4.28 -0.48
N PHE A 235 -7.74 -3.59 -0.55
CA PHE A 235 -7.63 -2.17 -0.85
C PHE A 235 -7.34 -1.99 -2.34
N TYR A 236 -8.00 -1.02 -2.97
CA TYR A 236 -7.82 -0.73 -4.39
C TYR A 236 -7.92 0.79 -4.65
N GLY A 237 -7.71 1.25 -5.87
CA GLY A 237 -7.73 2.65 -6.28
C GLY A 237 -8.29 2.81 -7.69
N HIS A 238 -7.54 3.50 -8.58
CA HIS A 238 -7.79 3.62 -10.02
C HIS A 238 -9.01 4.48 -10.40
N SER A 239 -10.15 4.29 -9.75
CA SER A 239 -11.38 5.05 -10.03
C SER A 239 -11.41 6.42 -9.37
N HIS A 240 -10.46 6.74 -8.50
CA HIS A 240 -10.42 7.97 -7.69
C HIS A 240 -11.71 8.21 -6.87
N VAL A 241 -12.32 7.12 -6.41
CA VAL A 241 -13.53 7.11 -5.58
C VAL A 241 -13.17 6.56 -4.21
N TYR A 242 -13.48 7.30 -3.15
CA TYR A 242 -13.32 6.81 -1.78
C TYR A 242 -14.61 6.16 -1.32
N GLU A 243 -14.60 4.84 -1.17
CA GLU A 243 -15.78 4.07 -0.78
C GLU A 243 -15.42 2.76 -0.07
N TYR A 244 -16.39 2.20 0.61
CA TYR A 244 -16.32 0.92 1.30
C TYR A 244 -17.33 -0.06 0.71
N GLY A 245 -16.92 -1.31 0.58
CA GLY A 245 -17.76 -2.40 0.11
C GLY A 245 -17.49 -3.69 0.89
N PHE A 246 -18.23 -4.72 0.53
CA PHE A 246 -18.06 -6.05 1.11
C PHE A 246 -18.39 -7.11 0.07
N ARG A 247 -17.50 -8.08 -0.11
CA ARG A 247 -17.70 -9.16 -1.07
C ARG A 247 -17.08 -10.46 -0.55
N GLU A 248 -17.83 -11.55 -0.55
CA GLU A 248 -17.37 -12.90 -0.20
C GLU A 248 -16.65 -12.96 1.17
N GLY A 249 -17.17 -12.26 2.18
CA GLY A 249 -16.57 -12.20 3.51
C GLY A 249 -15.34 -11.31 3.64
N LYS A 250 -15.04 -10.47 2.64
CA LYS A 250 -13.88 -9.58 2.61
C LYS A 250 -14.33 -8.12 2.55
N HIS A 251 -13.71 -7.27 3.35
CA HIS A 251 -13.88 -5.82 3.20
C HIS A 251 -13.22 -5.35 1.90
N LEU A 252 -13.87 -4.46 1.19
CA LEU A 252 -13.36 -3.79 0.00
C LEU A 252 -13.22 -2.31 0.31
N ILE A 253 -12.03 -1.75 0.15
CA ILE A 253 -11.75 -0.35 0.43
C ILE A 253 -11.14 0.29 -0.83
N ASN A 254 -11.89 1.19 -1.44
CA ASN A 254 -11.38 2.03 -2.52
C ASN A 254 -10.70 3.24 -1.91
N LEU A 255 -9.41 3.43 -2.18
CA LEU A 255 -8.61 4.49 -1.60
C LEU A 255 -8.86 5.82 -2.31
N PRO A 256 -8.84 6.96 -1.58
CA PRO A 256 -8.87 8.27 -2.22
C PRO A 256 -7.59 8.48 -3.03
N ALA A 257 -7.71 9.16 -4.16
CA ALA A 257 -6.55 9.57 -4.93
C ALA A 257 -5.82 10.74 -4.26
N VAL A 258 -4.50 10.78 -4.40
CA VAL A 258 -3.67 11.91 -3.98
C VAL A 258 -3.58 12.97 -5.08
N GLY A 259 -3.52 12.55 -6.35
CA GLY A 259 -3.28 13.45 -7.48
C GLY A 259 -4.47 14.35 -7.78
N TYR A 260 -5.63 13.78 -8.03
CA TYR A 260 -6.87 14.47 -8.39
C TYR A 260 -8.08 13.54 -8.27
N ASN A 261 -9.29 14.09 -8.29
CA ASN A 261 -10.54 13.34 -8.39
C ASN A 261 -11.18 13.49 -9.79
N PHE A 262 -12.08 12.55 -10.13
CA PHE A 262 -12.93 12.66 -11.33
C PHE A 262 -14.31 13.24 -11.03
N ASN A 263 -14.68 13.30 -9.75
CA ASN A 263 -15.96 13.81 -9.28
C ASN A 263 -15.71 14.68 -8.04
N ASP A 264 -16.23 15.91 -8.04
CA ASP A 264 -16.04 16.91 -6.98
C ASP A 264 -16.61 16.47 -5.61
N ALA A 265 -17.51 15.47 -5.61
CA ALA A 265 -18.00 14.83 -4.38
C ALA A 265 -16.95 13.93 -3.72
N GLN A 266 -15.83 13.61 -4.38
CA GLN A 266 -14.79 12.74 -3.85
C GLN A 266 -13.65 13.53 -3.21
N PRO A 267 -13.06 13.04 -2.10
CA PRO A 267 -11.89 13.63 -1.49
C PRO A 267 -10.64 13.39 -2.34
N VAL A 268 -9.67 14.29 -2.22
CA VAL A 268 -8.27 14.10 -2.61
C VAL A 268 -7.46 14.05 -1.33
N GLY A 269 -6.69 12.98 -1.10
CA GLY A 269 -5.99 12.83 0.17
C GLY A 269 -5.39 11.44 0.39
N TRP A 270 -5.18 11.09 1.66
CA TRP A 270 -4.56 9.83 2.07
C TRP A 270 -5.25 9.25 3.31
N ILE A 271 -5.00 7.98 3.61
CA ILE A 271 -5.56 7.28 4.77
C ILE A 271 -4.47 6.98 5.79
N ASN A 272 -4.70 7.39 7.03
CA ASN A 272 -3.94 6.94 8.18
C ASN A 272 -4.58 5.63 8.68
N ALA A 273 -3.87 4.51 8.53
CA ALA A 273 -4.38 3.18 8.83
C ALA A 273 -3.67 2.55 10.03
N ARG A 274 -4.43 2.00 10.98
CA ARG A 274 -3.92 1.20 12.10
C ARG A 274 -4.47 -0.22 12.01
N PHE A 275 -3.64 -1.14 11.52
CA PHE A 275 -3.96 -2.55 11.39
C PHE A 275 -3.72 -3.28 12.71
N LYS A 276 -4.71 -4.06 13.14
CA LYS A 276 -4.69 -4.95 14.31
C LYS A 276 -4.98 -6.38 13.86
N ASP A 277 -4.72 -7.35 14.70
CA ASP A 277 -5.12 -8.73 14.46
C ASP A 277 -6.65 -8.91 14.33
N SER A 278 -7.42 -8.01 14.96
CA SER A 278 -8.90 -8.02 15.01
C SER A 278 -9.58 -7.07 14.02
N GLY A 279 -8.83 -6.20 13.30
CA GLY A 279 -9.45 -5.19 12.44
C GLY A 279 -8.49 -4.11 11.95
N VAL A 280 -9.07 -3.05 11.40
CA VAL A 280 -8.33 -1.84 11.00
C VAL A 280 -9.13 -0.59 11.29
N ASP A 281 -8.45 0.44 11.79
CA ASP A 281 -8.98 1.80 11.90
C ASP A 281 -8.40 2.64 10.74
N LEU A 282 -9.29 3.27 9.97
CA LEU A 282 -8.96 4.04 8.76
C LEU A 282 -9.41 5.49 8.95
N THR A 283 -8.46 6.42 9.05
CA THR A 283 -8.76 7.85 9.18
C THR A 283 -8.46 8.56 7.86
N LEU A 284 -9.48 9.19 7.26
CA LEU A 284 -9.32 10.00 6.06
C LEU A 284 -8.62 11.32 6.36
N ASN A 285 -7.53 11.60 5.68
CA ASN A 285 -6.84 12.89 5.69
C ASN A 285 -7.01 13.55 4.31
N ALA A 286 -8.14 14.22 4.12
CA ALA A 286 -8.41 14.95 2.89
C ALA A 286 -7.56 16.23 2.82
N ALA A 287 -6.93 16.47 1.68
CA ALA A 287 -6.10 17.63 1.37
C ALA A 287 -6.70 18.49 0.24
N GLY A 288 -7.80 18.03 -0.37
CA GLY A 288 -8.52 18.72 -1.44
C GLY A 288 -9.80 17.98 -1.82
N GLY A 289 -10.53 18.47 -2.84
CA GLY A 289 -11.82 17.94 -3.22
C GLY A 289 -12.86 18.07 -2.11
N ASN A 290 -13.66 17.05 -1.89
CA ASN A 290 -14.63 17.04 -0.79
C ASN A 290 -13.95 16.82 0.56
N MET A 291 -14.02 17.82 1.43
CA MET A 291 -13.41 17.84 2.76
C MET A 291 -14.37 17.38 3.88
N ALA A 292 -15.61 17.00 3.57
CA ALA A 292 -16.65 16.78 4.58
C ALA A 292 -16.30 15.67 5.60
N ASP A 293 -15.59 14.64 5.14
CA ASP A 293 -15.18 13.51 5.99
C ASP A 293 -13.70 13.59 6.43
N HIS A 294 -13.04 14.75 6.30
CA HIS A 294 -11.68 14.94 6.81
C HIS A 294 -11.59 14.66 8.32
N GLY A 295 -10.62 13.85 8.73
CA GLY A 295 -10.43 13.43 10.12
C GLY A 295 -11.38 12.32 10.60
N LYS A 296 -12.35 11.88 9.79
CA LYS A 296 -13.26 10.81 10.16
C LYS A 296 -12.54 9.46 10.13
N THR A 297 -12.72 8.70 11.20
CA THR A 297 -12.22 7.34 11.34
C THR A 297 -13.35 6.33 11.13
N THR A 298 -13.09 5.35 10.26
CA THR A 298 -13.93 4.16 10.05
C THR A 298 -13.21 2.95 10.60
N SER A 299 -13.84 2.24 11.54
CA SER A 299 -13.31 1.00 12.13
C SER A 299 -13.94 -0.22 11.46
N LEU A 300 -13.12 -1.11 10.90
CA LEU A 300 -13.54 -2.37 10.30
C LEU A 300 -13.04 -3.52 11.16
N LYS A 301 -13.95 -4.40 11.59
CA LYS A 301 -13.61 -5.63 12.32
C LYS A 301 -13.46 -6.77 11.32
N TRP A 302 -12.45 -7.63 11.53
CA TRP A 302 -12.29 -8.83 10.73
C TRP A 302 -13.42 -9.83 11.02
N ALA A 303 -14.06 -10.32 9.96
CA ALA A 303 -15.07 -11.36 10.04
C ALA A 303 -14.42 -12.75 10.19
#